data_2fe58757bf5372c93e365beb84e96334
#
_entry.id   2fe58757bf5372c93e365beb84e96334
#
_cell.length_a   1.000
_cell.length_b   1.000
_cell.length_c   1.000
_cell.angle_alpha   90.00
_cell.angle_beta   90.00
_cell.angle_gamma   90.00
#
_symmetry.space_group_name_H-M   'P 1'
#
loop_
_entity.id
_entity.type
_entity.pdbx_description
1 polymer ?
#
loop_
_entity_poly.entity_id
_entity_poly.type
_entity_poly.pdbx_seq_one_letter_code
_entity_poly.pdbx_strand_id
1 'polypeptide(L)'
;MKKIFTVLVLLCATLVVSAQEVPSSFPRKYLIEHFTGDQCGYCPYGMYSIVEYAAYYTTTPCIWVSHHEGNNVDEYTIPESAKIASTCGVQGAPNMAMNRTRLMGATIAFHPGYLVEDGMAATIANKCDTVAEASVVIDHTYNTETRELNVTVSGQVANTTTTAYLLTVLIKENGLIGKQQDYYWSWNTAGYKEFMHPCVARDLLCSTQLGDTVKVENQAYSKTYTYSVPEKWVAENCCVVAYITPLNKKPVINAEETPLVAGTTGGAEYQPFGITENQAPTNATKLKFDSIGLNKVADDKLAIELVAKNVSASYYGPVKLSVYLEFNTTGTSLPADTLEFVDGNEPNTFSTGTVDLVKQSFGGSHMAYYMAADMETLCHIWRIKSGSVVVEKNGSFVASGKLDNGKNFKVTCTLLDTAVEDVIFNKAHVEKLMRDGRIVINIDGVEYDMQGRVINE
;
A
#
# COMPACT_ATOMS: atom_id res chain seq x y z
N MET A 1 -69.14 7.47 57.48
CA MET A 1 -68.83 6.75 56.22
C MET A 1 -68.43 7.78 55.16
N LYS A 2 -67.16 8.03 55.01
CA LYS A 2 -66.65 8.97 53.99
C LYS A 2 -66.29 8.18 52.70
N LYS A 3 -66.95 8.51 51.60
CA LYS A 3 -66.68 7.96 50.30
C LYS A 3 -65.52 8.75 49.66
N ILE A 4 -64.42 8.11 49.44
CA ILE A 4 -63.26 8.66 48.67
C ILE A 4 -63.49 8.38 47.17
N PHE A 5 -63.67 9.45 46.40
CA PHE A 5 -63.67 9.38 44.94
C PHE A 5 -62.24 9.42 44.43
N THR A 6 -61.79 8.35 43.88
CA THR A 6 -60.47 8.31 43.18
C THR A 6 -60.72 8.70 41.74
N VAL A 7 -60.22 9.89 41.35
CA VAL A 7 -60.20 10.33 39.92
C VAL A 7 -58.95 9.77 39.28
N LEU A 8 -59.11 8.84 38.35
CA LEU A 8 -58.04 8.29 37.51
C LEU A 8 -57.81 9.27 36.36
N VAL A 9 -56.73 10.06 36.41
CA VAL A 9 -56.32 10.92 35.29
C VAL A 9 -55.48 10.05 34.36
N LEU A 10 -56.04 9.70 33.22
CA LEU A 10 -55.35 9.01 32.11
C LEU A 10 -54.46 10.06 31.38
N LEU A 11 -53.18 10.05 31.67
CA LEU A 11 -52.19 10.88 30.96
C LEU A 11 -51.86 10.19 29.63
N CYS A 12 -52.53 10.58 28.53
CA CYS A 12 -52.12 10.22 27.18
C CYS A 12 -50.82 10.96 26.85
N ALA A 13 -49.67 10.33 27.09
CA ALA A 13 -48.42 10.77 26.51
C ALA A 13 -48.45 10.49 25.01
N THR A 14 -48.76 11.48 24.20
CA THR A 14 -48.54 11.45 22.78
C THR A 14 -47.02 11.46 22.57
N LEU A 15 -46.44 10.30 22.28
CA LEU A 15 -45.09 10.22 21.75
C LEU A 15 -45.14 10.90 20.37
N VAL A 16 -44.74 12.18 20.34
CA VAL A 16 -44.39 12.83 19.09
C VAL A 16 -43.11 12.19 18.62
N VAL A 17 -43.23 11.17 17.78
CA VAL A 17 -42.10 10.69 17.00
C VAL A 17 -41.78 11.81 16.01
N SER A 18 -40.85 12.67 16.39
CA SER A 18 -40.25 13.62 15.42
C SER A 18 -39.63 12.78 14.30
N ALA A 19 -40.23 12.82 13.13
CA ALA A 19 -39.59 12.28 11.95
C ALA A 19 -38.29 13.06 11.77
N GLN A 20 -37.17 12.40 11.99
CA GLN A 20 -35.86 13.02 11.77
C GLN A 20 -35.79 13.38 10.28
N GLU A 21 -35.62 14.66 9.96
CA GLU A 21 -35.46 15.10 8.59
C GLU A 21 -34.26 14.41 7.96
N VAL A 22 -34.45 13.89 6.74
CA VAL A 22 -33.34 13.30 5.97
C VAL A 22 -32.35 14.42 5.62
N PRO A 23 -31.06 14.24 5.90
CA PRO A 23 -30.03 15.23 5.54
C PRO A 23 -30.06 15.57 4.04
N SER A 24 -29.73 16.81 3.70
CA SER A 24 -29.65 17.25 2.29
C SER A 24 -28.47 16.65 1.53
N SER A 25 -27.48 16.09 2.23
CA SER A 25 -26.35 15.36 1.68
C SER A 25 -25.70 14.49 2.73
N PHE A 26 -24.86 13.55 2.31
CA PHE A 26 -24.14 12.60 3.16
C PHE A 26 -22.64 12.65 2.87
N PRO A 27 -21.76 12.34 3.83
CA PRO A 27 -20.34 12.14 3.59
C PRO A 27 -20.13 11.08 2.49
N ARG A 28 -19.20 11.35 1.59
CA ARG A 28 -18.86 10.45 0.50
C ARG A 28 -17.60 9.68 0.81
N LYS A 29 -17.59 8.38 0.46
CA LYS A 29 -16.38 7.57 0.32
C LYS A 29 -16.14 7.29 -1.16
N TYR A 30 -14.87 7.29 -1.57
CA TYR A 30 -14.51 7.01 -2.96
C TYR A 30 -14.35 5.51 -3.16
N LEU A 31 -15.03 4.97 -4.17
CA LEU A 31 -14.74 3.63 -4.65
C LEU A 31 -13.65 3.69 -5.72
N ILE A 32 -12.56 3.00 -5.49
CA ILE A 32 -11.51 2.75 -6.46
C ILE A 32 -11.66 1.31 -6.93
N GLU A 33 -12.01 1.13 -8.19
CA GLU A 33 -12.02 -0.16 -8.89
C GLU A 33 -10.74 -0.25 -9.71
N HIS A 34 -9.81 -1.10 -9.29
CA HIS A 34 -8.53 -1.33 -9.95
C HIS A 34 -8.62 -2.61 -10.80
N PHE A 35 -8.17 -2.54 -12.04
CA PHE A 35 -8.18 -3.66 -12.99
C PHE A 35 -6.74 -4.13 -13.20
N THR A 36 -6.48 -5.40 -12.87
CA THR A 36 -5.15 -5.98 -12.73
C THR A 36 -5.13 -7.44 -13.19
N GLY A 37 -3.98 -8.10 -13.09
CA GLY A 37 -3.80 -9.53 -13.33
C GLY A 37 -2.38 -9.97 -13.02
N ASP A 38 -2.18 -11.24 -12.75
CA ASP A 38 -0.88 -11.81 -12.34
C ASP A 38 0.21 -11.70 -13.42
N GLN A 39 -0.18 -11.62 -14.70
CA GLN A 39 0.74 -11.45 -15.83
C GLN A 39 0.97 -9.99 -16.22
N CYS A 40 0.39 -9.05 -15.49
CA CYS A 40 0.54 -7.63 -15.75
C CYS A 40 1.80 -7.08 -15.06
N GLY A 41 2.90 -6.94 -15.77
CA GLY A 41 4.18 -6.51 -15.20
C GLY A 41 4.22 -5.06 -14.71
N TYR A 42 3.30 -4.19 -15.13
CA TYR A 42 3.16 -2.81 -14.65
C TYR A 42 2.11 -2.64 -13.55
N CYS A 43 1.35 -3.70 -13.23
CA CYS A 43 0.29 -3.62 -12.21
C CYS A 43 0.81 -3.38 -10.78
N PRO A 44 1.98 -3.88 -10.35
CA PRO A 44 2.56 -3.50 -9.06
C PRO A 44 2.75 -1.99 -8.90
N TYR A 45 3.20 -1.29 -9.95
CA TYR A 45 3.29 0.17 -9.95
C TYR A 45 1.91 0.85 -9.83
N GLY A 46 0.91 0.31 -10.53
CA GLY A 46 -0.47 0.79 -10.42
C GLY A 46 -1.02 0.67 -8.99
N MET A 47 -0.78 -0.46 -8.34
CA MET A 47 -1.18 -0.68 -6.93
C MET A 47 -0.50 0.30 -5.98
N TYR A 48 0.79 0.51 -6.14
CA TYR A 48 1.53 1.51 -5.39
C TYR A 48 0.94 2.93 -5.56
N SER A 49 0.65 3.31 -6.80
CA SER A 49 0.11 4.65 -7.10
C SER A 49 -1.23 4.89 -6.41
N ILE A 50 -2.07 3.85 -6.26
CA ILE A 50 -3.33 3.93 -5.51
C ILE A 50 -3.07 4.16 -4.01
N VAL A 51 -2.11 3.45 -3.43
CA VAL A 51 -1.76 3.59 -2.00
C VAL A 51 -1.23 5.00 -1.71
N GLU A 52 -0.28 5.48 -2.51
CA GLU A 52 0.29 6.82 -2.34
C GLU A 52 -0.78 7.91 -2.48
N TYR A 53 -1.68 7.78 -3.47
CA TYR A 53 -2.77 8.71 -3.63
C TYR A 53 -3.70 8.73 -2.42
N ALA A 54 -4.13 7.57 -1.95
CA ALA A 54 -5.01 7.45 -0.80
C ALA A 54 -4.37 8.02 0.48
N ALA A 55 -3.05 7.83 0.64
CA ALA A 55 -2.33 8.29 1.83
C ALA A 55 -2.06 9.80 1.84
N TYR A 56 -1.73 10.40 0.68
CA TYR A 56 -1.16 11.75 0.64
C TYR A 56 -2.03 12.80 -0.07
N TYR A 57 -2.94 12.40 -0.96
CA TYR A 57 -3.65 13.34 -1.83
C TYR A 57 -5.14 13.48 -1.54
N THR A 58 -5.70 12.66 -0.67
CA THR A 58 -7.11 12.76 -0.32
C THR A 58 -7.35 12.65 1.18
N THR A 59 -8.22 13.51 1.70
CA THR A 59 -8.75 13.40 3.06
C THR A 59 -10.05 12.59 3.11
N THR A 60 -10.60 12.26 1.95
CA THR A 60 -11.82 11.45 1.82
C THR A 60 -11.44 9.98 1.80
N PRO A 61 -12.05 9.13 2.64
CA PRO A 61 -11.76 7.72 2.67
C PRO A 61 -11.95 7.04 1.31
N CYS A 62 -10.97 6.24 0.90
CA CYS A 62 -10.99 5.47 -0.32
C CYS A 62 -11.24 4.00 -0.01
N ILE A 63 -12.21 3.41 -0.68
CA ILE A 63 -12.50 1.97 -0.65
C ILE A 63 -11.91 1.39 -1.93
N TRP A 64 -10.92 0.51 -1.79
CA TRP A 64 -10.24 -0.09 -2.92
C TRP A 64 -10.72 -1.52 -3.16
N VAL A 65 -11.06 -1.82 -4.41
CA VAL A 65 -11.39 -3.18 -4.89
C VAL A 65 -10.53 -3.47 -6.12
N SER A 66 -9.78 -4.57 -6.09
CA SER A 66 -8.98 -5.06 -7.23
C SER A 66 -9.74 -6.14 -7.98
N HIS A 67 -10.05 -5.88 -9.24
CA HIS A 67 -10.62 -6.82 -10.19
C HIS A 67 -9.51 -7.44 -11.02
N HIS A 68 -9.29 -8.74 -10.92
CA HIS A 68 -8.35 -9.46 -11.78
C HIS A 68 -9.00 -9.64 -13.15
N GLU A 69 -8.85 -8.60 -13.98
CA GLU A 69 -9.49 -8.48 -15.28
C GLU A 69 -8.80 -7.39 -16.13
N GLY A 70 -8.82 -7.55 -17.44
CA GLY A 70 -8.30 -6.56 -18.40
C GLY A 70 -6.94 -6.92 -18.97
N ASN A 71 -6.32 -8.03 -18.56
CA ASN A 71 -5.06 -8.53 -19.11
C ASN A 71 -5.13 -10.03 -19.41
N ASN A 72 -5.31 -10.86 -18.41
CA ASN A 72 -5.40 -12.31 -18.50
C ASN A 72 -6.41 -12.85 -17.48
N VAL A 73 -6.79 -14.10 -17.65
CA VAL A 73 -7.51 -14.87 -16.63
C VAL A 73 -6.48 -15.52 -15.71
N ASP A 74 -6.64 -15.31 -14.40
CA ASP A 74 -5.82 -15.90 -13.36
C ASP A 74 -6.69 -16.52 -12.24
N GLU A 75 -6.07 -17.00 -11.18
CA GLU A 75 -6.78 -17.68 -10.08
C GLU A 75 -7.73 -16.78 -9.27
N TYR A 76 -7.61 -15.46 -9.43
CA TYR A 76 -8.44 -14.48 -8.73
C TYR A 76 -9.53 -13.86 -9.63
N THR A 77 -9.55 -14.22 -10.89
CA THR A 77 -10.56 -13.71 -11.84
C THR A 77 -11.95 -14.24 -11.50
N ILE A 78 -12.91 -13.34 -11.38
CA ILE A 78 -14.34 -13.66 -11.24
C ILE A 78 -15.12 -13.16 -12.46
N PRO A 79 -16.19 -13.84 -12.88
CA PRO A 79 -16.95 -13.48 -14.10
C PRO A 79 -17.53 -12.07 -14.08
N GLU A 80 -17.90 -11.58 -12.90
CA GLU A 80 -18.49 -10.26 -12.68
C GLU A 80 -17.52 -9.13 -12.99
N SER A 81 -16.22 -9.36 -12.78
CA SER A 81 -15.16 -8.39 -13.02
C SER A 81 -15.11 -7.94 -14.48
N ALA A 82 -15.34 -8.85 -15.44
CA ALA A 82 -15.40 -8.52 -16.87
C ALA A 82 -16.52 -7.53 -17.18
N LYS A 83 -17.68 -7.66 -16.52
CA LYS A 83 -18.82 -6.77 -16.72
C LYS A 83 -18.59 -5.39 -16.12
N ILE A 84 -17.94 -5.34 -14.95
CA ILE A 84 -17.55 -4.10 -14.29
C ILE A 84 -16.51 -3.38 -15.14
N ALA A 85 -15.47 -4.08 -15.60
CA ALA A 85 -14.43 -3.56 -16.50
C ALA A 85 -15.02 -2.95 -17.78
N SER A 86 -15.94 -3.68 -18.42
CA SER A 86 -16.64 -3.20 -19.61
C SER A 86 -17.45 -1.93 -19.33
N THR A 87 -18.11 -1.82 -18.16
CA THR A 87 -18.86 -0.62 -17.76
C THR A 87 -17.93 0.59 -17.60
N CYS A 88 -16.73 0.37 -17.14
CA CYS A 88 -15.69 1.41 -16.95
C CYS A 88 -14.95 1.74 -18.26
N GLY A 89 -15.08 0.92 -19.31
CA GLY A 89 -14.36 1.09 -20.57
C GLY A 89 -12.89 0.70 -20.50
N VAL A 90 -12.57 -0.30 -19.68
CA VAL A 90 -11.21 -0.85 -19.53
C VAL A 90 -10.76 -1.50 -20.83
N GLN A 91 -9.54 -1.19 -21.28
CA GLN A 91 -8.93 -1.72 -22.50
C GLN A 91 -7.71 -2.59 -22.22
N GLY A 92 -7.29 -2.70 -20.97
CA GLY A 92 -6.12 -3.45 -20.51
C GLY A 92 -5.81 -3.17 -19.06
N ALA A 93 -4.69 -3.70 -18.56
CA ALA A 93 -4.21 -3.49 -17.19
C ALA A 93 -2.76 -2.95 -17.19
N PRO A 94 -2.35 -2.10 -16.19
CA PRO A 94 -3.19 -1.60 -15.11
C PRO A 94 -4.14 -0.49 -15.56
N ASN A 95 -5.36 -0.55 -15.09
CA ASN A 95 -6.33 0.52 -15.23
C ASN A 95 -7.12 0.67 -13.93
N MET A 96 -7.75 1.82 -13.72
CA MET A 96 -8.62 2.04 -12.57
C MET A 96 -9.80 2.95 -12.94
N ALA A 97 -10.86 2.84 -12.18
CA ALA A 97 -11.97 3.78 -12.18
C ALA A 97 -12.17 4.33 -10.76
N MET A 98 -12.41 5.62 -10.62
CA MET A 98 -12.71 6.25 -9.36
C MET A 98 -14.16 6.76 -9.40
N ASN A 99 -15.02 6.20 -8.54
CA ASN A 99 -16.47 6.42 -8.54
C ASN A 99 -17.13 6.29 -9.91
N ARG A 100 -16.55 5.56 -10.86
CA ARG A 100 -16.98 5.46 -12.26
C ARG A 100 -17.27 6.83 -12.91
N THR A 101 -16.43 7.83 -12.56
CA THR A 101 -16.51 9.19 -13.05
C THR A 101 -15.39 9.46 -14.05
N ARG A 102 -15.65 10.29 -15.06
CA ARG A 102 -14.61 10.72 -16.03
C ARG A 102 -13.73 11.79 -15.41
N LEU A 103 -12.63 11.40 -14.83
CA LEU A 103 -11.66 12.31 -14.19
C LEU A 103 -10.54 12.71 -15.15
N MET A 104 -10.15 11.78 -16.03
CA MET A 104 -9.04 11.91 -16.95
C MET A 104 -9.49 11.60 -18.39
N GLY A 105 -9.67 12.66 -19.20
CA GLY A 105 -10.02 12.50 -20.62
C GLY A 105 -11.45 11.97 -20.89
N ALA A 106 -11.58 11.20 -21.97
CA ALA A 106 -12.89 10.75 -22.49
C ALA A 106 -13.43 9.47 -21.87
N THR A 107 -12.58 8.67 -21.22
CA THR A 107 -12.92 7.38 -20.62
C THR A 107 -13.15 7.49 -19.13
N ILE A 108 -13.86 6.52 -18.55
CA ILE A 108 -13.98 6.39 -17.09
C ILE A 108 -12.72 5.77 -16.53
N ALA A 109 -12.25 4.67 -17.13
CA ALA A 109 -11.00 4.03 -16.74
C ALA A 109 -9.79 4.84 -17.24
N PHE A 110 -8.75 4.90 -16.39
CA PHE A 110 -7.47 5.56 -16.67
C PHE A 110 -6.33 4.81 -15.99
N HIS A 111 -5.09 5.09 -16.40
CA HIS A 111 -3.91 4.46 -15.82
C HIS A 111 -3.66 5.00 -14.40
N PRO A 112 -3.50 4.13 -13.37
CA PRO A 112 -3.35 4.57 -11.99
C PRO A 112 -2.08 5.39 -11.73
N GLY A 113 -1.04 5.27 -12.55
CA GLY A 113 0.17 6.10 -12.46
C GLY A 113 -0.10 7.60 -12.45
N TYR A 114 -1.19 8.06 -13.09
CA TYR A 114 -1.58 9.48 -13.03
C TYR A 114 -1.89 9.98 -11.61
N LEU A 115 -2.18 9.09 -10.67
CA LEU A 115 -2.43 9.46 -9.27
C LEU A 115 -1.19 10.01 -8.55
N VAL A 116 0.00 9.70 -9.06
CA VAL A 116 1.28 10.14 -8.46
C VAL A 116 2.11 11.04 -9.38
N GLU A 117 1.60 11.37 -10.56
CA GLU A 117 2.22 12.37 -11.45
C GLU A 117 2.02 13.79 -10.92
N ASP A 118 3.05 14.62 -11.04
CA ASP A 118 3.04 16.02 -10.59
C ASP A 118 1.86 16.80 -11.16
N GLY A 119 1.06 17.40 -10.26
CA GLY A 119 -0.12 18.19 -10.60
C GLY A 119 -1.37 17.38 -10.99
N MET A 120 -1.24 16.11 -11.33
CA MET A 120 -2.38 15.28 -11.75
C MET A 120 -3.18 14.78 -10.56
N ALA A 121 -2.52 14.37 -9.48
CA ALA A 121 -3.17 13.96 -8.23
C ALA A 121 -4.07 15.07 -7.68
N ALA A 122 -3.59 16.31 -7.60
CA ALA A 122 -4.39 17.46 -7.17
C ALA A 122 -5.56 17.73 -8.13
N THR A 123 -5.33 17.60 -9.44
CA THR A 123 -6.39 17.76 -10.45
C THR A 123 -7.51 16.73 -10.28
N ILE A 124 -7.16 15.48 -9.98
CA ILE A 124 -8.11 14.40 -9.71
C ILE A 124 -8.88 14.68 -8.41
N ALA A 125 -8.16 15.02 -7.32
CA ALA A 125 -8.76 15.34 -6.03
C ALA A 125 -9.78 16.49 -6.13
N ASN A 126 -9.45 17.55 -6.86
CA ASN A 126 -10.33 18.71 -7.06
C ASN A 126 -11.60 18.41 -7.88
N LYS A 127 -11.63 17.28 -8.63
CA LYS A 127 -12.81 16.84 -9.38
C LYS A 127 -13.69 15.88 -8.58
N CYS A 128 -13.27 15.51 -7.40
CA CYS A 128 -14.00 14.55 -6.56
C CYS A 128 -14.87 15.28 -5.55
N ASP A 129 -16.18 15.04 -5.60
CA ASP A 129 -17.12 15.57 -4.62
C ASP A 129 -16.95 14.87 -3.27
N THR A 130 -16.94 15.63 -2.18
CA THR A 130 -16.82 15.11 -0.80
C THR A 130 -18.16 14.72 -0.19
N VAL A 131 -19.27 15.00 -0.88
CA VAL A 131 -20.62 14.70 -0.45
C VAL A 131 -21.38 13.90 -1.50
N ALA A 132 -22.36 13.13 -1.05
CA ALA A 132 -23.23 12.29 -1.86
C ALA A 132 -24.70 12.59 -1.58
N GLU A 133 -25.57 12.28 -2.55
CA GLU A 133 -27.04 12.40 -2.39
C GLU A 133 -27.66 11.23 -1.59
N ALA A 134 -26.90 10.19 -1.30
CA ALA A 134 -27.36 9.04 -0.54
C ALA A 134 -26.26 8.47 0.35
N SER A 135 -26.65 7.95 1.51
CA SER A 135 -25.77 7.17 2.39
C SER A 135 -25.77 5.70 2.00
N VAL A 136 -24.72 4.98 2.42
CA VAL A 136 -24.63 3.52 2.40
C VAL A 136 -24.22 3.07 3.79
N VAL A 137 -24.97 2.15 4.37
CA VAL A 137 -24.72 1.58 5.71
C VAL A 137 -24.75 0.07 5.58
N ILE A 138 -23.73 -0.61 6.10
CA ILE A 138 -23.64 -2.06 6.15
C ILE A 138 -23.84 -2.51 7.59
N ASP A 139 -24.85 -3.32 7.83
CA ASP A 139 -25.05 -4.08 9.07
C ASP A 139 -24.94 -5.57 8.75
N HIS A 140 -24.15 -6.32 9.53
CA HIS A 140 -23.91 -7.72 9.23
C HIS A 140 -23.64 -8.56 10.47
N THR A 141 -23.90 -9.87 10.32
CA THR A 141 -23.47 -10.89 11.27
C THR A 141 -22.73 -11.99 10.52
N TYR A 142 -21.64 -12.47 11.09
CA TYR A 142 -20.89 -13.60 10.57
C TYR A 142 -20.74 -14.69 11.64
N ASN A 143 -21.17 -15.90 11.30
CA ASN A 143 -20.99 -17.08 12.15
C ASN A 143 -19.69 -17.78 11.74
N THR A 144 -18.69 -17.80 12.64
CA THR A 144 -17.38 -18.40 12.38
C THR A 144 -17.40 -19.93 12.26
N GLU A 145 -18.37 -20.59 12.87
CA GLU A 145 -18.49 -22.05 12.82
C GLU A 145 -19.16 -22.53 11.52
N THR A 146 -20.27 -21.90 11.15
CA THR A 146 -21.02 -22.26 9.92
C THR A 146 -20.55 -21.51 8.69
N ARG A 147 -19.73 -20.46 8.86
CA ARG A 147 -19.28 -19.53 7.85
C ARG A 147 -20.41 -18.82 7.11
N GLU A 148 -21.58 -18.74 7.73
CA GLU A 148 -22.72 -17.99 7.21
C GLU A 148 -22.59 -16.50 7.51
N LEU A 149 -22.71 -15.68 6.48
CA LEU A 149 -22.74 -14.25 6.52
C LEU A 149 -24.14 -13.76 6.17
N ASN A 150 -24.74 -12.94 7.04
CA ASN A 150 -25.98 -12.21 6.78
C ASN A 150 -25.65 -10.73 6.74
N VAL A 151 -25.96 -10.06 5.61
CA VAL A 151 -25.64 -8.65 5.38
C VAL A 151 -26.93 -7.90 5.04
N THR A 152 -27.19 -6.83 5.77
CA THR A 152 -28.24 -5.86 5.41
C THR A 152 -27.56 -4.54 5.00
N VAL A 153 -27.76 -4.14 3.76
CA VAL A 153 -27.32 -2.82 3.28
C VAL A 153 -28.53 -1.90 3.21
N SER A 154 -28.39 -0.74 3.80
CA SER A 154 -29.44 0.28 3.84
C SER A 154 -28.86 1.67 3.62
N GLY A 155 -29.73 2.65 3.40
CA GLY A 155 -29.32 4.05 3.28
C GLY A 155 -30.50 4.99 3.17
N GLN A 156 -30.22 6.27 3.43
CA GLN A 156 -31.10 7.38 3.23
C GLN A 156 -30.77 8.13 1.93
N VAL A 157 -31.76 8.76 1.32
CA VAL A 157 -31.63 9.45 0.03
C VAL A 157 -32.16 10.89 0.20
N ALA A 158 -31.27 11.86 -0.05
CA ALA A 158 -31.62 13.28 0.04
C ALA A 158 -32.58 13.71 -1.09
N ASN A 159 -32.41 13.11 -2.27
CA ASN A 159 -33.24 13.46 -3.44
C ASN A 159 -34.60 12.76 -3.36
N THR A 160 -35.68 13.56 -3.19
CA THR A 160 -37.05 13.06 -3.05
C THR A 160 -37.63 12.48 -4.38
N THR A 161 -36.99 12.71 -5.50
CA THR A 161 -37.43 12.22 -6.83
C THR A 161 -36.77 10.91 -7.23
N THR A 162 -35.73 10.46 -6.53
CA THR A 162 -35.10 9.19 -6.83
C THR A 162 -35.94 8.02 -6.35
N THR A 163 -36.24 7.10 -7.24
CA THR A 163 -37.18 5.96 -6.99
C THR A 163 -36.44 4.62 -6.87
N ALA A 164 -35.22 4.51 -7.37
CA ALA A 164 -34.43 3.28 -7.30
C ALA A 164 -32.96 3.52 -7.58
N TYR A 165 -32.11 2.62 -7.02
CA TYR A 165 -30.70 2.46 -7.35
C TYR A 165 -30.38 1.02 -7.76
N LEU A 166 -29.19 0.82 -8.34
CA LEU A 166 -28.53 -0.48 -8.33
C LEU A 166 -27.62 -0.52 -7.11
N LEU A 167 -27.81 -1.52 -6.27
CA LEU A 167 -26.98 -1.83 -5.12
C LEU A 167 -26.07 -3.01 -5.46
N THR A 168 -24.78 -2.78 -5.44
CA THR A 168 -23.76 -3.83 -5.56
C THR A 168 -23.18 -4.14 -4.18
N VAL A 169 -23.14 -5.42 -3.83
CA VAL A 169 -22.51 -5.92 -2.60
C VAL A 169 -21.55 -7.04 -2.97
N LEU A 170 -20.32 -6.93 -2.53
CA LEU A 170 -19.27 -7.90 -2.82
C LEU A 170 -18.41 -8.17 -1.57
N ILE A 171 -17.68 -9.29 -1.60
CA ILE A 171 -16.62 -9.58 -0.65
C ILE A 171 -15.28 -9.38 -1.36
N LYS A 172 -14.40 -8.61 -0.71
CA LYS A 172 -12.98 -8.54 -1.07
C LYS A 172 -12.12 -9.23 -0.01
N GLU A 173 -10.99 -9.76 -0.42
CA GLU A 173 -10.00 -10.38 0.48
C GLU A 173 -8.65 -9.70 0.29
N ASN A 174 -8.00 -9.37 1.40
CA ASN A 174 -6.69 -8.74 1.43
C ASN A 174 -5.59 -9.77 1.66
N GLY A 175 -4.36 -9.41 1.25
CA GLY A 175 -3.18 -10.19 1.61
C GLY A 175 -3.11 -11.57 0.96
N LEU A 176 -3.74 -11.75 -0.19
CA LEU A 176 -3.64 -12.98 -0.96
C LEU A 176 -2.24 -13.12 -1.54
N ILE A 177 -1.58 -14.21 -1.20
CA ILE A 177 -0.23 -14.50 -1.68
C ILE A 177 -0.31 -15.34 -2.94
N GLY A 178 0.23 -14.80 -4.03
CA GLY A 178 0.25 -15.46 -5.33
C GLY A 178 1.43 -15.00 -6.18
N LYS A 179 1.49 -15.48 -7.40
CA LYS A 179 2.50 -15.03 -8.37
C LYS A 179 2.08 -13.71 -9.00
N GLN A 180 3.05 -12.84 -9.29
CA GLN A 180 2.86 -11.59 -10.01
C GLN A 180 4.06 -11.31 -10.90
N GLN A 181 3.83 -11.00 -12.16
CA GLN A 181 4.85 -10.42 -13.02
C GLN A 181 5.09 -8.98 -12.62
N ASP A 182 6.37 -8.58 -12.50
CA ASP A 182 6.73 -7.25 -12.07
C ASP A 182 7.90 -6.74 -12.92
N TYR A 183 7.64 -5.73 -13.75
CA TYR A 183 8.66 -5.11 -14.60
C TYR A 183 9.27 -3.86 -13.93
N TYR A 184 8.66 -3.33 -12.90
CA TYR A 184 9.07 -2.06 -12.35
C TYR A 184 10.37 -2.15 -11.56
N TRP A 185 10.52 -3.23 -10.74
CA TRP A 185 11.68 -3.46 -9.90
C TRP A 185 12.67 -4.48 -10.46
N SER A 186 12.34 -5.14 -11.54
CA SER A 186 13.20 -6.18 -12.11
C SER A 186 13.16 -6.16 -13.63
N TRP A 187 13.58 -5.06 -14.22
CA TRP A 187 13.59 -4.82 -15.66
C TRP A 187 14.18 -5.96 -16.51
N ASN A 188 15.04 -6.80 -15.92
CA ASN A 188 15.73 -7.88 -16.66
C ASN A 188 15.34 -9.29 -16.21
N THR A 189 14.47 -9.45 -15.25
CA THR A 189 13.99 -10.77 -14.85
C THR A 189 12.53 -10.93 -15.26
N ALA A 190 12.31 -11.47 -16.46
CA ALA A 190 11.00 -11.90 -16.95
C ALA A 190 10.44 -13.06 -16.11
N GLY A 191 10.36 -12.89 -14.79
CA GLY A 191 9.95 -13.89 -13.82
C GLY A 191 8.78 -13.43 -12.96
N TYR A 192 7.91 -14.38 -12.61
CA TYR A 192 6.91 -14.14 -11.61
C TYR A 192 7.55 -14.05 -10.23
N LYS A 193 7.07 -13.13 -9.40
CA LYS A 193 7.42 -13.02 -7.99
C LYS A 193 6.28 -13.54 -7.13
N GLU A 194 6.61 -13.97 -5.94
CA GLU A 194 5.63 -14.11 -4.88
C GLU A 194 5.19 -12.70 -4.45
N PHE A 195 3.89 -12.44 -4.48
CA PHE A 195 3.34 -11.11 -4.35
C PHE A 195 2.09 -11.13 -3.47
N MET A 196 1.91 -10.08 -2.67
CA MET A 196 0.70 -9.87 -1.89
C MET A 196 -0.31 -9.07 -2.71
N HIS A 197 -1.35 -9.74 -3.21
CA HIS A 197 -2.43 -9.09 -3.95
C HIS A 197 -3.38 -8.38 -2.97
N PRO A 198 -3.57 -7.06 -3.10
CA PRO A 198 -4.42 -6.28 -2.22
C PRO A 198 -5.87 -6.25 -2.69
N CYS A 199 -6.80 -6.22 -1.75
CA CYS A 199 -8.20 -5.84 -1.98
C CYS A 199 -8.90 -6.62 -3.11
N VAL A 200 -8.58 -7.90 -3.27
CA VAL A 200 -9.04 -8.73 -4.39
C VAL A 200 -10.54 -9.00 -4.28
N ALA A 201 -11.32 -8.66 -5.31
CA ALA A 201 -12.73 -9.04 -5.41
C ALA A 201 -12.86 -10.56 -5.47
N ARG A 202 -13.63 -11.15 -4.55
CA ARG A 202 -13.77 -12.60 -4.41
C ARG A 202 -15.09 -13.13 -4.95
N ASP A 203 -16.17 -12.43 -4.67
CA ASP A 203 -17.51 -12.76 -5.16
C ASP A 203 -18.47 -11.59 -4.96
N LEU A 204 -19.54 -11.55 -5.76
CA LEU A 204 -20.65 -10.64 -5.60
C LEU A 204 -21.85 -11.36 -4.96
N LEU A 205 -22.45 -10.72 -3.94
CA LEU A 205 -23.63 -11.25 -3.28
C LEU A 205 -24.93 -10.97 -4.07
N CYS A 206 -24.82 -10.13 -5.09
CA CYS A 206 -25.95 -9.70 -5.90
C CYS A 206 -26.43 -10.80 -6.86
N SER A 207 -27.72 -10.79 -7.17
CA SER A 207 -28.31 -11.72 -8.14
C SER A 207 -27.94 -11.41 -9.59
N THR A 208 -27.38 -10.21 -9.85
CA THR A 208 -26.89 -9.81 -11.17
C THR A 208 -25.46 -9.30 -11.09
N GLN A 209 -24.72 -9.41 -12.20
CA GLN A 209 -23.30 -9.06 -12.29
C GLN A 209 -22.97 -7.57 -12.08
N LEU A 210 -23.97 -6.70 -11.93
CA LEU A 210 -23.77 -5.26 -11.77
C LEU A 210 -24.58 -4.67 -10.62
N GLY A 211 -25.13 -5.51 -9.78
CA GLY A 211 -25.95 -5.12 -8.65
C GLY A 211 -27.43 -5.40 -8.82
N ASP A 212 -28.15 -5.38 -7.73
CA ASP A 212 -29.60 -5.58 -7.66
C ASP A 212 -30.34 -4.25 -7.61
N THR A 213 -31.50 -4.18 -8.26
CA THR A 213 -32.36 -3.01 -8.13
C THR A 213 -32.94 -2.94 -6.71
N VAL A 214 -32.71 -1.83 -6.03
CA VAL A 214 -33.34 -1.48 -4.75
C VAL A 214 -34.27 -0.30 -4.95
N LYS A 215 -35.53 -0.43 -4.49
CA LYS A 215 -36.49 0.67 -4.50
C LYS A 215 -36.19 1.67 -3.40
N VAL A 216 -36.40 2.94 -3.68
CA VAL A 216 -36.37 4.01 -2.70
C VAL A 216 -37.80 4.34 -2.29
N GLU A 217 -38.11 4.12 -1.02
CA GLU A 217 -39.42 4.40 -0.43
C GLU A 217 -39.21 5.29 0.82
N ASN A 218 -39.97 6.39 0.91
CA ASN A 218 -39.81 7.36 2.00
C ASN A 218 -38.34 7.83 2.19
N GLN A 219 -37.66 8.11 1.08
CA GLN A 219 -36.23 8.51 1.05
C GLN A 219 -35.27 7.49 1.71
N ALA A 220 -35.61 6.22 1.68
CA ALA A 220 -34.78 5.15 2.20
C ALA A 220 -34.79 3.93 1.31
N TYR A 221 -33.75 3.12 1.39
CA TYR A 221 -33.65 1.81 0.77
C TYR A 221 -33.05 0.80 1.71
N SER A 222 -33.34 -0.48 1.50
CA SER A 222 -32.70 -1.58 2.25
C SER A 222 -32.78 -2.88 1.44
N LYS A 223 -31.76 -3.73 1.59
CA LYS A 223 -31.75 -5.10 1.06
C LYS A 223 -30.86 -5.98 1.90
N THR A 224 -31.30 -7.22 2.13
CA THR A 224 -30.57 -8.24 2.87
C THR A 224 -30.07 -9.35 1.96
N TYR A 225 -28.89 -9.87 2.25
CA TYR A 225 -28.22 -10.98 1.58
C TYR A 225 -27.78 -12.01 2.61
N THR A 226 -27.82 -13.28 2.25
CA THR A 226 -27.20 -14.38 2.99
C THR A 226 -26.18 -15.06 2.10
N TYR A 227 -24.98 -15.32 2.61
CA TYR A 227 -23.89 -15.87 1.85
C TYR A 227 -23.08 -16.88 2.67
N SER A 228 -22.69 -17.98 2.05
CA SER A 228 -21.77 -18.95 2.67
C SER A 228 -20.34 -18.65 2.23
N VAL A 229 -19.53 -18.15 3.14
CA VAL A 229 -18.14 -17.78 2.87
C VAL A 229 -17.31 -19.05 2.63
N PRO A 230 -16.65 -19.24 1.48
CA PRO A 230 -15.87 -20.42 1.18
C PRO A 230 -14.76 -20.70 2.21
N GLU A 231 -14.54 -21.96 2.55
CA GLU A 231 -13.54 -22.38 3.55
C GLU A 231 -12.11 -21.96 3.19
N LYS A 232 -11.80 -21.89 1.89
CA LYS A 232 -10.49 -21.47 1.40
C LYS A 232 -10.17 -19.98 1.58
N TRP A 233 -11.14 -19.15 1.95
CA TRP A 233 -10.93 -17.73 2.23
C TRP A 233 -10.58 -17.52 3.70
N VAL A 234 -9.65 -16.61 3.96
CA VAL A 234 -9.31 -16.19 5.32
C VAL A 234 -10.30 -15.09 5.74
N ALA A 235 -11.32 -15.46 6.51
CA ALA A 235 -12.42 -14.56 6.84
C ALA A 235 -11.96 -13.26 7.52
N GLU A 236 -10.92 -13.33 8.35
CA GLU A 236 -10.30 -12.19 9.03
C GLU A 236 -9.65 -11.19 8.07
N ASN A 237 -9.32 -11.65 6.85
CA ASN A 237 -8.76 -10.83 5.78
C ASN A 237 -9.84 -10.29 4.83
N CYS A 238 -11.10 -10.65 5.03
CA CYS A 238 -12.19 -10.25 4.17
C CYS A 238 -12.89 -8.98 4.67
N CYS A 239 -13.37 -8.19 3.71
CA CYS A 239 -14.32 -7.10 3.95
C CYS A 239 -15.57 -7.27 3.08
N VAL A 240 -16.70 -6.87 3.61
CA VAL A 240 -17.91 -6.61 2.83
C VAL A 240 -17.84 -5.19 2.29
N VAL A 241 -18.01 -5.02 1.00
CA VAL A 241 -18.07 -3.72 0.31
C VAL A 241 -19.45 -3.58 -0.30
N ALA A 242 -20.07 -2.43 -0.11
CA ALA A 242 -21.34 -2.09 -0.74
C ALA A 242 -21.28 -0.71 -1.39
N TYR A 243 -21.86 -0.58 -2.58
CA TYR A 243 -21.99 0.71 -3.26
C TYR A 243 -23.27 0.80 -4.09
N ILE A 244 -23.73 2.03 -4.30
CA ILE A 244 -24.92 2.31 -5.09
C ILE A 244 -24.59 3.15 -6.32
N THR A 245 -25.31 2.85 -7.41
CA THR A 245 -25.27 3.62 -8.65
C THR A 245 -26.68 3.90 -9.12
N PRO A 246 -26.90 4.93 -9.97
CA PRO A 246 -28.14 5.02 -10.74
C PRO A 246 -28.34 3.77 -11.60
N LEU A 247 -29.55 3.55 -12.11
CA LEU A 247 -29.90 2.38 -12.93
C LEU A 247 -29.05 2.25 -14.22
N ASN A 248 -28.41 3.34 -14.67
CA ASN A 248 -27.45 3.34 -15.77
C ASN A 248 -26.02 2.94 -15.36
N LYS A 249 -25.82 2.50 -14.09
CA LYS A 249 -24.60 1.89 -13.53
C LYS A 249 -23.42 2.85 -13.27
N LYS A 250 -23.62 4.14 -13.44
CA LYS A 250 -22.60 5.19 -13.23
C LYS A 250 -23.21 6.58 -13.09
N PRO A 251 -22.58 7.49 -12.32
CA PRO A 251 -21.41 7.24 -11.44
C PRO A 251 -21.77 6.38 -10.22
N VAL A 252 -20.77 5.96 -9.45
CA VAL A 252 -20.98 5.49 -8.08
C VAL A 252 -21.36 6.68 -7.22
N ILE A 253 -22.52 6.62 -6.58
CA ILE A 253 -23.04 7.71 -5.74
C ILE A 253 -22.32 7.74 -4.40
N ASN A 254 -22.24 6.59 -3.74
CA ASN A 254 -21.54 6.41 -2.47
C ASN A 254 -21.19 4.93 -2.27
N ALA A 255 -20.25 4.68 -1.37
CA ALA A 255 -19.80 3.34 -1.02
C ALA A 255 -19.54 3.23 0.48
N GLU A 256 -19.52 2.00 0.98
CA GLU A 256 -19.15 1.65 2.35
C GLU A 256 -18.42 0.32 2.37
N GLU A 257 -17.54 0.12 3.38
CA GLU A 257 -16.93 -1.17 3.66
C GLU A 257 -16.84 -1.45 5.15
N THR A 258 -16.86 -2.73 5.49
CA THR A 258 -16.68 -3.19 6.87
C THR A 258 -15.94 -4.53 6.86
N PRO A 259 -15.03 -4.79 7.84
CA PRO A 259 -14.44 -6.10 8.02
C PRO A 259 -15.50 -7.18 8.19
N LEU A 260 -15.31 -8.35 7.59
CA LEU A 260 -16.25 -9.46 7.67
C LEU A 260 -16.31 -10.06 9.07
N VAL A 261 -15.16 -10.14 9.76
CA VAL A 261 -15.07 -10.60 11.15
C VAL A 261 -14.98 -9.38 12.06
N ALA A 262 -15.90 -9.25 13.00
CA ALA A 262 -15.92 -8.14 13.93
C ALA A 262 -14.62 -8.05 14.75
N GLY A 263 -14.10 -6.82 14.90
CA GLY A 263 -12.87 -6.56 15.65
C GLY A 263 -11.58 -6.80 14.88
N THR A 264 -11.64 -7.21 13.61
CA THR A 264 -10.49 -7.26 12.70
C THR A 264 -10.39 -5.98 11.87
N THR A 265 -9.29 -5.86 11.11
CA THR A 265 -9.10 -4.76 10.14
C THR A 265 -9.49 -5.14 8.71
N GLY A 266 -9.95 -6.38 8.49
CA GLY A 266 -10.21 -6.91 7.16
C GLY A 266 -8.93 -7.27 6.40
N GLY A 267 -7.89 -7.66 7.11
CA GLY A 267 -6.62 -8.14 6.58
C GLY A 267 -5.44 -7.18 6.68
N ALA A 268 -4.29 -7.66 6.25
CA ALA A 268 -3.06 -6.89 6.27
C ALA A 268 -3.14 -5.71 5.29
N GLU A 269 -2.59 -4.57 5.72
CA GLU A 269 -2.39 -3.42 4.84
C GLU A 269 -1.45 -3.81 3.68
N TYR A 270 -1.79 -3.36 2.48
CA TYR A 270 -0.96 -3.61 1.30
C TYR A 270 0.43 -3.00 1.47
N GLN A 271 1.43 -3.83 1.26
CA GLN A 271 2.81 -3.41 1.24
C GLN A 271 3.28 -3.31 -0.23
N PRO A 272 3.56 -2.09 -0.74
CA PRO A 272 3.82 -1.88 -2.17
C PRO A 272 5.03 -2.66 -2.72
N PHE A 273 5.91 -3.11 -1.84
CA PHE A 273 7.10 -3.87 -2.22
C PHE A 273 6.93 -5.37 -2.01
N GLY A 274 5.69 -5.76 -1.89
CA GLY A 274 5.10 -7.08 -1.87
C GLY A 274 5.99 -8.17 -1.34
N ILE A 275 5.84 -8.60 -0.05
CA ILE A 275 6.65 -9.70 0.36
C ILE A 275 6.00 -10.54 1.38
N THR A 276 6.12 -11.79 1.06
CA THR A 276 5.76 -12.85 1.96
C THR A 276 6.74 -12.93 3.12
N GLU A 277 6.23 -13.52 4.16
CA GLU A 277 6.92 -13.75 5.42
C GLU A 277 8.29 -14.39 5.29
N ASN A 278 8.53 -15.12 4.23
CA ASN A 278 9.68 -16.01 4.08
C ASN A 278 10.89 -15.35 3.39
N GLN A 279 10.75 -14.16 2.83
CA GLN A 279 11.79 -13.57 1.99
C GLN A 279 12.66 -12.53 2.70
N ALA A 280 12.11 -11.79 3.67
CA ALA A 280 12.89 -10.82 4.41
C ALA A 280 13.91 -11.53 5.33
N PRO A 281 15.17 -11.12 5.32
CA PRO A 281 16.19 -11.69 6.21
C PRO A 281 15.96 -11.20 7.65
N THR A 282 14.96 -11.78 8.33
CA THR A 282 14.53 -11.34 9.67
C THR A 282 15.59 -11.58 10.76
N ASN A 283 16.55 -12.44 10.50
CA ASN A 283 17.65 -12.71 11.41
C ASN A 283 19.01 -12.73 10.70
N ALA A 284 19.51 -11.55 10.37
CA ALA A 284 20.82 -11.36 9.75
C ALA A 284 22.00 -11.59 10.70
N THR A 285 21.77 -11.89 11.99
CA THR A 285 22.84 -12.18 12.96
C THR A 285 23.69 -13.40 12.60
N LYS A 286 23.13 -14.29 11.76
CA LYS A 286 23.83 -15.48 11.28
C LYS A 286 24.57 -15.26 9.94
N LEU A 287 24.40 -14.11 9.32
CA LEU A 287 25.04 -13.79 8.07
C LEU A 287 26.44 -13.23 8.34
N LYS A 288 27.39 -13.71 7.55
CA LYS A 288 28.71 -13.08 7.47
C LYS A 288 28.62 -11.97 6.44
N PHE A 289 28.92 -10.75 6.85
CA PHE A 289 29.04 -9.63 5.94
C PHE A 289 30.42 -9.62 5.29
N ASP A 290 30.44 -9.45 3.98
CA ASP A 290 31.68 -9.39 3.18
C ASP A 290 32.30 -7.99 3.23
N SER A 291 31.47 -6.97 3.43
CA SER A 291 31.93 -5.59 3.66
C SER A 291 31.03 -4.86 4.64
N ILE A 292 31.64 -3.94 5.36
CA ILE A 292 31.00 -3.05 6.32
C ILE A 292 31.60 -1.67 6.07
N GLY A 293 30.74 -0.69 5.80
CA GLY A 293 31.12 0.69 5.57
C GLY A 293 30.40 1.63 6.53
N LEU A 294 31.12 2.68 6.96
CA LEU A 294 30.52 3.84 7.62
C LEU A 294 30.91 5.06 6.79
N ASN A 295 29.95 5.65 6.10
CA ASN A 295 30.18 6.69 5.11
C ASN A 295 29.44 7.98 5.50
N LYS A 296 30.07 9.14 5.27
CA LYS A 296 29.37 10.43 5.32
C LYS A 296 28.62 10.62 4.01
N VAL A 297 27.29 10.61 4.06
CA VAL A 297 26.42 10.69 2.86
C VAL A 297 25.82 12.09 2.66
N ALA A 298 25.77 12.90 3.73
CA ALA A 298 25.41 14.31 3.70
C ALA A 298 26.09 15.05 4.87
N ASP A 299 25.98 16.38 4.92
CA ASP A 299 26.61 17.18 5.99
C ASP A 299 26.07 16.82 7.39
N ASP A 300 24.84 16.38 7.46
CA ASP A 300 24.09 15.97 8.66
C ASP A 300 23.79 14.49 8.73
N LYS A 301 24.42 13.64 7.88
CA LYS A 301 24.10 12.21 7.81
C LYS A 301 25.31 11.31 7.64
N LEU A 302 25.32 10.22 8.42
CA LEU A 302 26.18 9.06 8.22
C LEU A 302 25.33 7.88 7.75
N ALA A 303 25.90 6.99 6.94
CA ALA A 303 25.29 5.73 6.59
C ALA A 303 26.18 4.56 6.98
N ILE A 304 25.59 3.54 7.57
CA ILE A 304 26.19 2.22 7.76
C ILE A 304 25.68 1.33 6.65
N GLU A 305 26.56 0.76 5.85
CA GLU A 305 26.21 -0.22 4.86
C GLU A 305 26.88 -1.56 5.16
N LEU A 306 26.07 -2.61 5.30
CA LEU A 306 26.52 -3.99 5.49
C LEU A 306 26.15 -4.77 4.24
N VAL A 307 27.12 -5.43 3.62
CA VAL A 307 26.91 -6.22 2.42
C VAL A 307 27.27 -7.67 2.66
N ALA A 308 26.33 -8.57 2.39
CA ALA A 308 26.57 -10.01 2.35
C ALA A 308 26.30 -10.51 0.90
N LYS A 309 27.27 -11.20 0.32
CA LYS A 309 27.20 -11.75 -1.02
C LYS A 309 26.71 -13.20 -0.99
N ASN A 310 26.12 -13.66 -2.08
CA ASN A 310 25.67 -15.04 -2.25
C ASN A 310 24.72 -15.53 -1.14
N VAL A 311 23.88 -14.63 -0.61
CA VAL A 311 22.80 -14.98 0.32
C VAL A 311 21.78 -15.80 -0.45
N SER A 312 21.38 -16.94 0.08
CA SER A 312 20.31 -17.75 -0.53
C SER A 312 18.96 -17.10 -0.24
N ALA A 313 18.31 -16.61 -1.28
CA ALA A 313 16.94 -16.14 -1.24
C ALA A 313 16.04 -17.12 -1.96
N SER A 314 15.01 -17.64 -1.28
CA SER A 314 14.22 -18.78 -1.78
C SER A 314 13.56 -18.56 -3.14
N TYR A 315 13.29 -17.32 -3.49
CA TYR A 315 12.68 -17.00 -4.78
C TYR A 315 13.70 -16.56 -5.86
N TYR A 316 14.72 -15.80 -5.49
CA TYR A 316 15.66 -15.20 -6.44
C TYR A 316 16.93 -16.02 -6.65
N GLY A 317 17.13 -17.07 -5.87
CA GLY A 317 18.41 -17.78 -5.81
C GLY A 317 19.47 -16.98 -5.07
N PRO A 318 20.75 -17.06 -5.47
CA PRO A 318 21.80 -16.27 -4.84
C PRO A 318 21.59 -14.76 -5.08
N VAL A 319 21.65 -13.97 -4.02
CA VAL A 319 21.53 -12.51 -4.05
C VAL A 319 22.63 -11.83 -3.23
N LYS A 320 22.87 -10.55 -3.51
CA LYS A 320 23.57 -9.66 -2.59
C LYS A 320 22.51 -9.08 -1.62
N LEU A 321 22.70 -9.25 -0.31
CA LEU A 321 21.96 -8.51 0.70
C LEU A 321 22.73 -7.24 1.05
N SER A 322 22.06 -6.09 0.99
CA SER A 322 22.52 -4.83 1.58
C SER A 322 21.62 -4.46 2.74
N VAL A 323 22.21 -4.10 3.88
CA VAL A 323 21.53 -3.47 5.02
C VAL A 323 22.09 -2.07 5.12
N TYR A 324 21.25 -1.08 4.87
CA TYR A 324 21.59 0.33 4.88
C TYR A 324 20.90 1.02 6.05
N LEU A 325 21.69 1.63 6.95
CA LEU A 325 21.18 2.33 8.13
C LEU A 325 21.64 3.78 8.06
N GLU A 326 20.72 4.72 7.95
CA GLU A 326 21.00 6.16 7.82
C GLU A 326 20.85 6.84 9.19
N PHE A 327 21.94 7.42 9.69
CA PHE A 327 22.04 8.07 10.98
C PHE A 327 22.15 9.59 10.84
N ASN A 328 21.30 10.32 11.54
CA ASN A 328 21.23 11.79 11.51
C ASN A 328 22.23 12.38 12.50
N THR A 329 23.34 12.89 12.00
CA THR A 329 24.39 13.51 12.81
C THR A 329 25.31 14.40 11.97
N THR A 330 25.80 15.47 12.55
CA THR A 330 26.90 16.28 11.98
C THR A 330 28.28 15.72 12.33
N GLY A 331 28.32 14.71 13.22
CA GLY A 331 29.56 14.02 13.63
C GLY A 331 30.07 13.05 12.56
N THR A 332 31.17 12.40 12.89
CA THR A 332 31.86 11.41 12.04
C THR A 332 31.81 9.98 12.62
N SER A 333 31.18 9.80 13.76
CA SER A 333 31.04 8.51 14.45
C SER A 333 29.69 8.34 15.10
N LEU A 334 29.37 7.09 15.43
CA LEU A 334 28.16 6.76 16.19
C LEU A 334 28.46 6.92 17.70
N PRO A 335 27.56 7.53 18.49
CA PRO A 335 27.64 7.51 19.93
C PRO A 335 27.36 6.10 20.48
N ALA A 336 28.02 5.72 21.57
CA ALA A 336 27.73 4.49 22.29
C ALA A 336 26.45 4.68 23.13
N ASP A 337 25.29 4.39 22.54
CA ASP A 337 23.96 4.59 23.13
C ASP A 337 22.92 3.68 22.44
N THR A 338 21.68 3.79 22.89
CA THR A 338 20.51 3.23 22.21
C THR A 338 19.86 4.32 21.38
N LEU A 339 19.85 4.15 20.06
CA LEU A 339 19.43 5.14 19.08
C LEU A 339 18.18 4.63 18.34
N GLU A 340 17.10 5.39 18.37
CA GLU A 340 15.81 4.98 17.79
C GLU A 340 15.73 5.26 16.29
N PHE A 341 14.90 4.47 15.58
CA PHE A 341 14.46 4.81 14.22
C PHE A 341 13.25 5.75 14.31
N VAL A 342 13.33 6.90 13.66
CA VAL A 342 12.27 7.92 13.62
C VAL A 342 11.97 8.37 12.21
N ASP A 343 10.75 8.83 11.97
CA ASP A 343 10.40 9.51 10.73
C ASP A 343 11.02 10.91 10.72
N GLY A 344 11.80 11.21 9.68
CA GLY A 344 12.47 12.49 9.55
C GLY A 344 13.96 12.47 9.89
N ASN A 345 14.51 13.65 10.21
CA ASN A 345 15.95 13.88 10.35
C ASN A 345 16.31 14.43 11.75
N GLU A 346 15.72 13.91 12.80
CA GLU A 346 16.05 14.34 14.16
C GLU A 346 17.49 13.95 14.52
N PRO A 347 18.30 14.86 15.09
CA PRO A 347 19.69 14.59 15.45
C PRO A 347 19.84 13.40 16.42
N ASN A 348 20.87 12.60 16.22
CA ASN A 348 21.18 11.39 16.99
C ASN A 348 20.10 10.31 16.92
N THR A 349 19.41 10.19 15.79
CA THR A 349 18.46 9.12 15.50
C THR A 349 18.77 8.48 14.15
N PHE A 350 18.19 7.29 13.90
CA PHE A 350 18.20 6.69 12.57
C PHE A 350 16.94 7.07 11.82
N SER A 351 17.06 7.46 10.55
CA SER A 351 15.91 7.71 9.67
C SER A 351 15.20 6.40 9.31
N THR A 352 13.88 6.36 9.40
CA THR A 352 13.09 5.26 8.82
C THR A 352 13.24 5.23 7.29
N GLY A 353 12.94 4.07 6.70
CA GLY A 353 13.06 3.90 5.25
C GLY A 353 11.94 4.61 4.47
N THR A 354 12.33 5.27 3.40
CA THR A 354 11.42 5.92 2.43
C THR A 354 11.66 5.35 1.03
N VAL A 355 10.64 5.40 0.19
CA VAL A 355 10.76 5.02 -1.24
C VAL A 355 9.96 5.99 -2.07
N ASP A 356 10.59 6.48 -3.14
CA ASP A 356 9.97 7.24 -4.21
C ASP A 356 10.00 6.40 -5.48
N LEU A 357 8.87 5.79 -5.81
CA LEU A 357 8.80 4.93 -7.00
C LEU A 357 8.78 5.73 -8.30
N VAL A 358 8.33 6.96 -8.29
CA VAL A 358 8.35 7.81 -9.49
C VAL A 358 9.78 8.12 -9.88
N LYS A 359 10.62 8.47 -8.90
CA LYS A 359 12.06 8.72 -9.10
C LYS A 359 12.90 7.44 -9.09
N GLN A 360 12.29 6.26 -8.85
CA GLN A 360 12.98 4.98 -8.66
C GLN A 360 14.12 5.07 -7.64
N SER A 361 13.87 5.81 -6.56
CA SER A 361 14.85 6.06 -5.51
C SER A 361 14.31 5.65 -4.14
N PHE A 362 15.21 5.31 -3.27
CA PHE A 362 14.91 5.02 -1.88
C PHE A 362 15.92 5.71 -0.98
N GLY A 363 15.46 6.08 0.21
CA GLY A 363 16.25 6.79 1.21
C GLY A 363 15.97 6.24 2.59
N GLY A 364 16.70 6.75 3.58
CA GLY A 364 16.60 6.29 4.95
C GLY A 364 17.04 4.83 5.11
N SER A 365 16.70 4.23 6.24
CA SER A 365 17.18 2.89 6.58
C SER A 365 16.34 1.79 5.93
N HIS A 366 17.00 0.84 5.27
CA HIS A 366 16.36 -0.24 4.53
C HIS A 366 17.25 -1.48 4.42
N MET A 367 16.63 -2.59 4.03
CA MET A 367 17.32 -3.81 3.62
C MET A 367 16.96 -4.08 2.16
N ALA A 368 17.90 -4.54 1.34
CA ALA A 368 17.64 -4.79 -0.07
C ALA A 368 18.36 -6.06 -0.57
N TYR A 369 17.70 -6.75 -1.49
CA TYR A 369 18.32 -7.79 -2.30
C TYR A 369 18.63 -7.27 -3.69
N TYR A 370 19.82 -7.59 -4.16
CA TYR A 370 20.27 -7.33 -5.52
C TYR A 370 20.67 -8.64 -6.20
N MET A 371 20.54 -8.73 -7.52
CA MET A 371 21.00 -9.89 -8.29
C MET A 371 22.48 -10.16 -8.02
N ALA A 372 22.83 -11.43 -7.77
CA ALA A 372 24.24 -11.80 -7.56
C ALA A 372 25.10 -11.63 -8.83
N ALA A 373 24.47 -11.65 -10.00
CA ALA A 373 25.16 -11.57 -11.29
C ALA A 373 25.84 -10.22 -11.54
N ASP A 374 25.19 -9.11 -11.16
CA ASP A 374 25.71 -7.75 -11.38
C ASP A 374 25.87 -6.95 -10.10
N MET A 375 25.25 -7.41 -9.01
CA MET A 375 25.20 -6.75 -7.71
C MET A 375 24.56 -5.34 -7.70
N GLU A 376 23.85 -4.98 -8.76
CA GLU A 376 23.26 -3.66 -8.99
C GLU A 376 21.76 -3.74 -9.24
N THR A 377 21.28 -4.79 -9.93
CA THR A 377 19.86 -4.97 -10.22
C THR A 377 19.09 -5.27 -8.96
N LEU A 378 18.24 -4.32 -8.52
CA LEU A 378 17.41 -4.44 -7.34
C LEU A 378 16.36 -5.54 -7.55
N CYS A 379 16.38 -6.56 -6.69
CA CYS A 379 15.35 -7.60 -6.66
C CYS A 379 14.23 -7.25 -5.70
N HIS A 380 14.60 -6.70 -4.54
CA HIS A 380 13.66 -6.44 -3.48
C HIS A 380 14.20 -5.46 -2.44
N ILE A 381 13.29 -4.67 -1.83
CA ILE A 381 13.61 -3.72 -0.76
C ILE A 381 12.58 -3.80 0.36
N TRP A 382 13.03 -3.71 1.60
CA TRP A 382 12.22 -3.59 2.81
C TRP A 382 12.63 -2.34 3.56
N ARG A 383 11.71 -1.44 3.79
CA ARG A 383 11.93 -0.24 4.60
C ARG A 383 11.94 -0.60 6.07
N ILE A 384 12.87 -0.05 6.83
CA ILE A 384 12.83 -0.13 8.30
C ILE A 384 11.84 0.92 8.79
N LYS A 385 10.81 0.48 9.50
CA LYS A 385 9.70 1.34 9.95
C LYS A 385 9.80 1.75 11.41
N SER A 386 10.44 0.93 12.24
CA SER A 386 10.60 1.21 13.66
C SER A 386 11.66 0.32 14.29
N GLY A 387 12.12 0.67 15.49
CA GLY A 387 13.06 -0.10 16.29
C GLY A 387 14.22 0.74 16.75
N SER A 388 15.34 0.11 17.10
CA SER A 388 16.50 0.79 17.62
C SER A 388 17.81 0.14 17.18
N VAL A 389 18.88 0.92 17.30
CA VAL A 389 20.27 0.48 17.15
C VAL A 389 20.97 0.69 18.49
N VAL A 390 21.40 -0.39 19.13
CA VAL A 390 22.21 -0.35 20.34
C VAL A 390 23.67 -0.38 19.93
N VAL A 391 24.41 0.69 20.21
CA VAL A 391 25.84 0.83 19.89
C VAL A 391 26.65 0.68 21.16
N GLU A 392 27.62 -0.22 21.15
CA GLU A 392 28.55 -0.50 22.26
C GLU A 392 29.82 0.33 22.14
N LYS A 393 30.51 0.55 23.26
CA LYS A 393 31.77 1.30 23.28
C LYS A 393 32.92 0.68 22.46
N ASN A 394 32.84 -0.62 22.18
CA ASN A 394 33.78 -1.35 21.35
C ASN A 394 33.46 -1.26 19.85
N GLY A 395 32.46 -0.48 19.44
CA GLY A 395 32.04 -0.33 18.07
C GLY A 395 31.10 -1.45 17.55
N SER A 396 30.77 -2.44 18.39
CA SER A 396 29.73 -3.40 18.03
C SER A 396 28.36 -2.75 18.12
N PHE A 397 27.43 -3.19 17.27
CA PHE A 397 26.05 -2.74 17.34
C PHE A 397 25.05 -3.85 17.04
N VAL A 398 23.84 -3.66 17.54
CA VAL A 398 22.68 -4.48 17.24
C VAL A 398 21.57 -3.57 16.75
N ALA A 399 21.19 -3.69 15.48
CA ALA A 399 20.00 -3.06 14.94
C ALA A 399 18.82 -4.05 14.97
N SER A 400 17.68 -3.64 15.49
CA SER A 400 16.49 -4.48 15.54
C SER A 400 15.23 -3.64 15.49
N GLY A 401 14.16 -4.22 14.94
CA GLY A 401 12.89 -3.51 14.79
C GLY A 401 11.94 -4.20 13.84
N LYS A 402 11.10 -3.40 13.16
CA LYS A 402 10.11 -3.88 12.19
C LYS A 402 10.38 -3.34 10.81
N LEU A 403 10.21 -4.20 9.84
CA LEU A 403 10.17 -3.86 8.42
C LEU A 403 8.73 -3.44 8.01
N ASP A 404 8.58 -2.89 6.82
CA ASP A 404 7.30 -2.44 6.26
C ASP A 404 6.32 -3.59 5.98
N ASN A 405 6.78 -4.83 5.88
CA ASN A 405 5.95 -6.03 5.84
C ASN A 405 5.49 -6.52 7.24
N GLY A 406 5.75 -5.73 8.30
CA GLY A 406 5.40 -6.07 9.68
C GLY A 406 6.32 -7.09 10.38
N LYS A 407 7.30 -7.65 9.67
CA LYS A 407 8.25 -8.62 10.24
C LYS A 407 9.33 -7.97 11.07
N ASN A 408 9.75 -8.67 12.11
CA ASN A 408 10.89 -8.25 12.90
C ASN A 408 12.20 -8.55 12.17
N PHE A 409 13.15 -7.63 12.28
CA PHE A 409 14.53 -7.88 11.84
C PHE A 409 15.49 -7.74 13.02
N LYS A 410 16.65 -8.37 12.90
CA LYS A 410 17.78 -8.19 13.81
C LYS A 410 19.09 -8.35 13.05
N VAL A 411 19.98 -7.37 13.16
CA VAL A 411 21.30 -7.37 12.57
C VAL A 411 22.30 -7.10 13.67
N THR A 412 23.34 -7.92 13.77
CA THR A 412 24.46 -7.71 14.71
C THR A 412 25.75 -7.55 13.92
N CYS A 413 26.54 -6.56 14.25
CA CYS A 413 27.80 -6.28 13.59
C CYS A 413 28.81 -5.67 14.56
N THR A 414 30.10 -5.88 14.27
CA THR A 414 31.19 -5.16 14.92
C THR A 414 31.95 -4.36 13.87
N LEU A 415 31.92 -3.05 13.97
CA LEU A 415 32.61 -2.16 13.03
C LEU A 415 34.13 -2.34 13.02
N LEU A 416 34.70 -3.01 14.05
CA LEU A 416 36.13 -3.26 14.21
C LEU A 416 36.58 -4.63 13.68
N ASP A 417 35.68 -5.55 13.34
CA ASP A 417 36.05 -6.91 12.90
C ASP A 417 36.46 -7.00 11.42
N THR A 418 36.43 -5.89 10.71
CA THR A 418 37.10 -5.81 9.43
C THR A 418 38.52 -5.33 9.67
N ALA A 419 39.50 -6.19 9.42
CA ALA A 419 40.89 -5.76 9.14
C ALA A 419 40.90 -4.97 7.81
N VAL A 420 40.17 -3.88 7.77
CA VAL A 420 40.32 -2.81 6.81
C VAL A 420 41.09 -1.75 7.57
N GLU A 421 42.43 -1.79 7.42
CA GLU A 421 43.26 -0.67 7.69
C GLU A 421 42.58 0.56 7.08
N ASP A 422 42.22 1.53 7.94
CA ASP A 422 41.81 2.89 7.63
C ASP A 422 41.26 3.13 6.22
N VAL A 423 40.02 2.68 5.92
CA VAL A 423 39.27 3.33 4.88
C VAL A 423 38.59 4.55 5.50
N ILE A 424 39.38 5.54 5.85
CA ILE A 424 38.91 6.91 5.82
C ILE A 424 38.62 7.18 4.34
N PHE A 425 37.39 6.99 3.95
CA PHE A 425 36.91 7.64 2.74
C PHE A 425 36.78 9.13 3.05
N ASN A 426 37.90 9.81 3.09
CA ASN A 426 37.94 11.19 2.68
C ASN A 426 37.24 11.17 1.32
N LYS A 427 36.19 11.96 1.17
CA LYS A 427 35.52 12.17 -0.12
C LYS A 427 36.65 12.51 -1.09
N ALA A 428 37.09 11.53 -1.87
CA ALA A 428 38.10 11.76 -2.86
C ALA A 428 37.56 12.91 -3.70
N HIS A 429 38.31 14.02 -3.75
CA HIS A 429 37.85 15.17 -4.54
C HIS A 429 37.97 14.76 -6.00
N VAL A 430 36.86 14.25 -6.54
CA VAL A 430 36.80 13.77 -7.92
C VAL A 430 36.37 14.94 -8.81
N GLU A 431 37.32 15.47 -9.55
CA GLU A 431 37.05 16.46 -10.59
C GLU A 431 37.16 15.85 -11.97
N LYS A 432 36.18 16.10 -12.81
CA LYS A 432 36.22 15.78 -14.22
C LYS A 432 36.74 16.99 -14.99
N LEU A 433 37.95 16.88 -15.50
CA LEU A 433 38.62 17.95 -16.25
C LEU A 433 38.67 17.63 -17.74
N MET A 434 38.67 18.67 -18.57
CA MET A 434 39.03 18.57 -19.98
C MET A 434 40.43 19.16 -20.18
N ARG A 435 41.39 18.31 -20.59
CA ARG A 435 42.74 18.76 -20.89
C ARG A 435 43.13 18.24 -22.27
N ASP A 436 43.54 19.10 -23.16
CA ASP A 436 43.92 18.82 -24.56
C ASP A 436 42.88 18.00 -25.33
N GLY A 437 41.58 18.29 -25.09
CA GLY A 437 40.49 17.57 -25.74
C GLY A 437 40.19 16.18 -25.21
N ARG A 438 40.82 15.76 -24.09
CA ARG A 438 40.60 14.48 -23.44
C ARG A 438 39.95 14.67 -22.07
N ILE A 439 39.12 13.71 -21.67
CA ILE A 439 38.56 13.66 -20.32
C ILE A 439 39.63 13.08 -19.39
N VAL A 440 39.94 13.84 -18.34
CA VAL A 440 40.84 13.47 -17.26
C VAL A 440 40.03 13.44 -15.97
N ILE A 441 40.17 12.42 -15.16
CA ILE A 441 39.57 12.30 -13.85
C ILE A 441 40.67 12.58 -12.82
N ASN A 442 40.54 13.68 -12.09
CA ASN A 442 41.43 13.99 -10.97
C ASN A 442 40.81 13.43 -9.68
N ILE A 443 41.55 12.59 -8.98
CA ILE A 443 41.18 12.06 -7.68
C ILE A 443 42.28 12.44 -6.68
N ASP A 444 41.95 13.37 -5.80
CA ASP A 444 42.87 13.88 -4.76
C ASP A 444 44.27 14.34 -5.31
N GLY A 445 44.24 14.95 -6.47
CA GLY A 445 45.43 15.47 -7.13
C GLY A 445 46.15 14.49 -8.05
N VAL A 446 45.70 13.23 -8.14
CA VAL A 446 46.20 12.24 -9.10
C VAL A 446 45.30 12.22 -10.32
N GLU A 447 45.85 12.34 -11.50
CA GLU A 447 45.08 12.37 -12.75
C GLU A 447 45.06 10.98 -13.40
N TYR A 448 43.87 10.55 -13.81
CA TYR A 448 43.58 9.28 -14.46
C TYR A 448 42.96 9.50 -15.84
N ASP A 449 43.26 8.62 -16.78
CA ASP A 449 42.51 8.54 -18.04
C ASP A 449 41.17 7.80 -17.85
N MET A 450 40.35 7.76 -18.90
CA MET A 450 39.04 7.08 -18.87
C MET A 450 39.12 5.55 -18.67
N GLN A 451 40.31 4.97 -18.74
CA GLN A 451 40.59 3.56 -18.45
C GLN A 451 41.16 3.35 -17.04
N GLY A 452 41.23 4.42 -16.22
CA GLY A 452 41.74 4.36 -14.86
C GLY A 452 43.26 4.28 -14.75
N ARG A 453 44.01 4.63 -15.81
CA ARG A 453 45.49 4.67 -15.79
C ARG A 453 45.92 6.04 -15.37
N VAL A 454 46.92 6.11 -14.46
CA VAL A 454 47.56 7.35 -14.01
C VAL A 454 48.26 8.01 -15.21
N ILE A 455 47.99 9.30 -15.44
CA ILE A 455 48.56 10.08 -16.55
C ILE A 455 49.55 11.14 -16.12
N ASN A 456 49.56 11.49 -14.83
CA ASN A 456 50.60 12.34 -14.24
C ASN A 456 50.91 11.83 -12.80
N GLU A 457 52.15 11.51 -12.55
CA GLU A 457 52.74 11.37 -11.22
C GLU A 457 53.29 12.73 -10.74
#